data_c90018fc2db94d1e902c87edbe834e68
#
_entry.id   c90018fc2db94d1e902c87edbe834e68
#
_cell.length_a   1.000
_cell.length_b   1.000
_cell.length_c   1.000
_cell.angle_alpha   90.00
_cell.angle_beta   90.00
_cell.angle_gamma   90.00
#
_symmetry.space_group_name_H-M   'P 1'
#
loop_
_entity.id
_entity.type
_entity.pdbx_description
1 polymer ?
#
loop_
_entity_poly.entity_id
_entity_poly.type
_entity_poly.pdbx_seq_one_letter_code
_entity_poly.pdbx_strand_id
1 'polypeptide(L)'
;MDIFNIKLLYHTVKYLKPIQVYYRLYYLTRNKLIGKKVKKKTPANFNSIVWKNEFSYVNSYLDKDNSFTFLNFSHSFFDEIDWNYNSYGNLWTYNLNYFDFLNQENISKETGLLLIQDFIDNDVFLKDGKEP
;
A
#
# COMPACT_ATOMS: atom_id res chain seq x y z
N MET A 1 4.49 21.25 -23.37
CA MET A 1 3.61 21.32 -22.16
C MET A 1 2.34 21.98 -22.65
N ASP A 2 1.26 21.20 -22.76
CA ASP A 2 0.04 21.63 -23.44
C ASP A 2 -0.71 22.73 -22.67
N ILE A 3 -1.25 23.71 -23.38
CA ILE A 3 -2.02 24.84 -22.84
C ILE A 3 -3.17 24.35 -21.96
N PHE A 4 -3.72 23.18 -22.28
CA PHE A 4 -4.77 22.52 -21.51
C PHE A 4 -4.29 22.18 -20.07
N ASN A 5 -3.08 21.67 -19.93
CA ASN A 5 -2.49 21.32 -18.62
C ASN A 5 -2.21 22.56 -17.75
N ILE A 6 -1.87 23.69 -18.38
CA ILE A 6 -1.63 24.95 -17.65
C ILE A 6 -2.94 25.52 -17.11
N LYS A 7 -4.02 25.46 -17.88
CA LYS A 7 -5.35 25.93 -17.47
C LYS A 7 -5.91 25.08 -16.32
N LEU A 8 -5.72 23.76 -16.39
CA LEU A 8 -6.11 22.83 -15.34
C LEU A 8 -5.32 23.09 -14.05
N LEU A 9 -4.01 23.31 -14.17
CA LEU A 9 -3.14 23.63 -13.04
C LEU A 9 -3.55 24.94 -12.37
N TYR A 10 -3.84 25.99 -13.14
CA TYR A 10 -4.33 27.28 -12.61
C TYR A 10 -5.62 27.12 -11.82
N HIS A 11 -6.61 26.38 -12.38
CA HIS A 11 -7.88 26.11 -11.70
C HIS A 11 -7.68 25.32 -10.39
N THR A 12 -6.77 24.36 -10.38
CA THR A 12 -6.47 23.59 -9.17
C THR A 12 -5.81 24.47 -8.10
N VAL A 13 -4.80 25.27 -8.48
CA VAL A 13 -4.04 26.12 -7.54
C VAL A 13 -4.88 27.24 -6.96
N LYS A 14 -5.84 27.79 -7.71
CA LYS A 14 -6.71 28.89 -7.26
C LYS A 14 -7.52 28.56 -6.00
N TYR A 15 -7.88 27.28 -5.81
CA TYR A 15 -8.67 26.83 -4.66
C TYR A 15 -7.83 26.28 -3.50
N LEU A 16 -6.51 26.20 -3.66
CA LEU A 16 -5.61 25.76 -2.59
C LEU A 16 -5.29 26.91 -1.64
N LYS A 17 -5.21 26.62 -0.34
CA LYS A 17 -4.68 27.58 0.63
C LYS A 17 -3.19 27.85 0.32
N PRO A 18 -2.68 29.08 0.50
CA PRO A 18 -1.27 29.41 0.22
C PRO A 18 -0.28 28.45 0.89
N ILE A 19 -0.60 27.99 2.10
CA ILE A 19 0.21 27.04 2.85
C ILE A 19 0.32 25.66 2.13
N GLN A 20 -0.74 25.23 1.46
CA GLN A 20 -0.74 23.95 0.72
C GLN A 20 0.15 24.05 -0.54
N VAL A 21 0.11 25.19 -1.22
CA VAL A 21 1.00 25.47 -2.37
C VAL A 21 2.46 25.49 -1.92
N TYR A 22 2.75 26.17 -0.79
CA TYR A 22 4.09 26.21 -0.21
C TYR A 22 4.63 24.82 0.10
N TYR A 23 3.88 23.99 0.82
CA TYR A 23 4.34 22.63 1.15
C TYR A 23 4.50 21.74 -0.09
N ARG A 24 3.63 21.87 -1.09
CA ARG A 24 3.78 21.11 -2.32
C ARG A 24 5.07 21.46 -3.06
N LEU A 25 5.40 22.74 -3.18
CA LEU A 25 6.67 23.19 -3.76
C LEU A 25 7.87 22.77 -2.91
N TYR A 26 7.78 22.89 -1.59
CA TYR A 26 8.81 22.44 -0.65
C TYR A 26 9.12 20.96 -0.81
N TYR A 27 8.11 20.09 -0.86
CA TYR A 27 8.31 18.65 -1.03
C TYR A 27 8.85 18.30 -2.41
N LEU A 28 8.41 18.95 -3.46
CA LEU A 28 8.94 18.75 -4.81
C LEU A 28 10.44 19.10 -4.89
N THR A 29 10.85 20.23 -4.31
CA THR A 29 12.26 20.64 -4.30
C THR A 29 13.10 19.74 -3.39
N ARG A 30 12.60 19.44 -2.18
CA ARG A 30 13.26 18.55 -1.24
C ARG A 30 13.51 17.16 -1.83
N ASN A 31 12.50 16.57 -2.48
CA ASN A 31 12.60 15.23 -3.05
C ASN A 31 13.59 15.17 -4.23
N LYS A 32 13.70 16.27 -5.01
CA LYS A 32 14.71 16.38 -6.07
C LYS A 32 16.15 16.54 -5.54
N LEU A 33 16.31 17.32 -4.45
CA LEU A 33 17.65 17.67 -3.92
C LEU A 33 18.21 16.62 -2.96
N ILE A 34 17.37 16.00 -2.12
CA ILE A 34 17.85 15.15 -1.03
C ILE A 34 17.82 13.66 -1.40
N GLY A 35 17.09 13.29 -2.46
CA GLY A 35 16.89 11.89 -2.82
C GLY A 35 16.30 11.09 -1.64
N LYS A 36 15.24 10.35 -1.83
CA LYS A 36 14.63 9.54 -0.76
C LYS A 36 15.60 8.42 -0.32
N LYS A 37 16.50 8.70 0.60
CA LYS A 37 17.18 7.63 1.36
C LYS A 37 16.24 7.18 2.46
N VAL A 38 15.31 6.28 2.13
CA VAL A 38 14.56 5.54 3.14
C VAL A 38 15.55 4.62 3.86
N LYS A 39 15.97 5.01 5.05
CA LYS A 39 16.70 4.10 5.93
C LYS A 39 15.67 3.08 6.42
N LYS A 40 15.70 1.86 5.86
CA LYS A 40 14.99 0.71 6.43
C LYS A 40 15.52 0.54 7.87
N LYS A 41 14.79 1.05 8.86
CA LYS A 41 14.97 0.68 10.24
C LYS A 41 14.15 -0.57 10.46
N THR A 42 14.77 -1.73 10.39
CA THR A 42 14.16 -2.96 10.90
C THR A 42 13.96 -2.76 12.40
N PRO A 43 12.74 -2.78 12.92
CA PRO A 43 12.56 -2.70 14.36
C PRO A 43 13.17 -3.95 15.01
N ALA A 44 14.08 -3.73 15.95
CA ALA A 44 14.96 -4.77 16.50
C ALA A 44 14.27 -5.79 17.40
N ASN A 45 13.01 -5.62 17.78
CA ASN A 45 12.31 -6.54 18.68
C ASN A 45 10.80 -6.53 18.46
N PHE A 46 10.29 -7.60 17.86
CA PHE A 46 8.84 -7.93 17.84
C PHE A 46 8.47 -8.85 19.02
N ASN A 47 8.83 -8.49 20.24
CA ASN A 47 8.74 -9.41 21.37
C ASN A 47 7.35 -9.67 21.92
N SER A 48 6.27 -9.06 21.40
CA SER A 48 4.91 -9.48 21.77
C SER A 48 3.84 -8.75 20.94
N ILE A 49 3.60 -9.22 19.73
CA ILE A 49 2.30 -8.91 19.10
C ILE A 49 1.28 -9.84 19.75
N VAL A 50 0.47 -9.32 20.65
CA VAL A 50 -0.71 -10.03 21.13
C VAL A 50 -1.79 -9.86 20.08
N TRP A 51 -2.06 -10.94 19.34
CA TRP A 51 -3.12 -10.98 18.35
C TRP A 51 -4.47 -11.00 19.10
N LYS A 52 -5.28 -9.95 18.92
CA LYS A 52 -6.62 -9.91 19.49
C LYS A 52 -7.62 -10.51 18.51
N ASN A 53 -8.12 -11.70 18.82
CA ASN A 53 -9.16 -12.40 18.06
C ASN A 53 -10.57 -11.91 18.43
N GLU A 54 -10.75 -10.64 18.74
CA GLU A 54 -12.06 -10.10 19.19
C GLU A 54 -13.02 -9.79 18.03
N PHE A 55 -12.52 -9.81 16.78
CA PHE A 55 -13.31 -9.50 15.60
C PHE A 55 -13.20 -10.63 14.58
N SER A 56 -14.35 -11.18 14.18
CA SER A 56 -14.43 -12.12 13.07
C SER A 56 -14.59 -11.34 11.77
N TYR A 57 -13.61 -11.48 10.89
CA TYR A 57 -13.64 -10.91 9.53
C TYR A 57 -14.09 -11.96 8.53
N VAL A 58 -14.73 -11.52 7.45
CA VAL A 58 -15.07 -12.39 6.33
C VAL A 58 -13.79 -12.96 5.73
N ASN A 59 -13.76 -14.28 5.51
CA ASN A 59 -12.61 -14.94 4.89
C ASN A 59 -12.40 -14.39 3.47
N SER A 60 -11.37 -13.62 3.30
CA SER A 60 -10.99 -12.99 2.04
C SER A 60 -9.63 -13.46 1.50
N TYR A 61 -8.91 -14.28 2.28
CA TYR A 61 -7.67 -14.93 1.90
C TYR A 61 -7.73 -16.44 2.10
N LEU A 62 -7.20 -17.19 1.15
CA LEU A 62 -7.03 -18.66 1.20
C LEU A 62 -5.56 -18.99 0.96
N ASP A 63 -4.91 -19.58 1.96
CA ASP A 63 -3.48 -19.91 1.98
C ASP A 63 -3.07 -20.90 0.86
N LYS A 64 -3.93 -21.86 0.56
CA LYS A 64 -3.63 -22.94 -0.38
C LYS A 64 -3.16 -22.47 -1.76
N ASP A 65 -3.74 -21.38 -2.27
CA ASP A 65 -3.50 -20.88 -3.63
C ASP A 65 -3.10 -19.41 -3.63
N ASN A 66 -2.70 -18.84 -2.49
CA ASN A 66 -2.50 -17.40 -2.30
C ASN A 66 -3.65 -16.60 -2.94
N SER A 67 -4.89 -17.04 -2.67
CA SER A 67 -6.09 -16.48 -3.30
C SER A 67 -6.71 -15.42 -2.44
N PHE A 68 -6.97 -14.25 -3.05
CA PHE A 68 -7.62 -13.12 -2.40
C PHE A 68 -8.96 -12.83 -3.06
N THR A 69 -9.98 -12.56 -2.23
CA THR A 69 -11.34 -12.22 -2.69
C THR A 69 -11.78 -10.91 -2.08
N PHE A 70 -11.87 -9.86 -2.90
CA PHE A 70 -12.37 -8.54 -2.50
C PHE A 70 -13.43 -8.09 -3.50
N LEU A 71 -14.50 -7.44 -3.03
CA LEU A 71 -15.54 -6.86 -3.87
C LEU A 71 -16.16 -7.87 -4.85
N ASN A 72 -16.31 -9.11 -4.44
CA ASN A 72 -16.79 -10.25 -5.24
C ASN A 72 -15.88 -10.66 -6.43
N PHE A 73 -14.65 -10.16 -6.50
CA PHE A 73 -13.64 -10.60 -7.46
C PHE A 73 -12.55 -11.37 -6.74
N SER A 74 -12.26 -12.60 -7.21
CA SER A 74 -11.21 -13.44 -6.68
C SER A 74 -10.02 -13.50 -7.63
N HIS A 75 -8.81 -13.49 -7.06
CA HIS A 75 -7.58 -13.71 -7.80
C HIS A 75 -6.64 -14.61 -7.01
N SER A 76 -5.94 -15.55 -7.70
CA SER A 76 -4.96 -16.45 -7.11
C SER A 76 -3.58 -16.14 -7.66
N PHE A 77 -2.60 -15.98 -6.78
CA PHE A 77 -1.20 -15.81 -7.12
C PHE A 77 -0.47 -17.13 -6.90
N PHE A 78 -0.17 -17.86 -7.96
CA PHE A 78 0.41 -19.21 -7.86
C PHE A 78 1.89 -19.21 -7.44
N ASP A 79 2.63 -18.16 -7.78
CA ASP A 79 4.07 -18.04 -7.48
C ASP A 79 4.33 -16.90 -6.49
N GLU A 80 4.40 -15.67 -6.96
CA GLU A 80 4.65 -14.47 -6.16
C GLU A 80 3.40 -13.59 -6.12
N ILE A 81 3.15 -12.96 -4.97
CA ILE A 81 2.02 -12.05 -4.81
C ILE A 81 2.40 -10.69 -5.45
N ASP A 82 1.66 -10.31 -6.49
CA ASP A 82 1.75 -8.94 -7.02
C ASP A 82 0.92 -7.99 -6.16
N TRP A 83 1.55 -7.35 -5.19
CA TRP A 83 0.92 -6.39 -4.29
C TRP A 83 0.40 -5.13 -4.99
N ASN A 84 0.77 -4.92 -6.25
CA ASN A 84 0.30 -3.83 -7.09
C ASN A 84 -0.72 -4.28 -8.14
N TYR A 85 -1.23 -5.52 -8.02
CA TYR A 85 -2.20 -6.07 -8.95
C TYR A 85 -3.44 -5.17 -9.08
N ASN A 86 -3.69 -4.67 -10.29
CA ASN A 86 -4.72 -3.66 -10.55
C ASN A 86 -5.72 -4.05 -11.65
N SER A 87 -5.79 -5.31 -12.07
CA SER A 87 -6.72 -5.74 -13.12
C SER A 87 -8.21 -5.57 -12.73
N TYR A 88 -8.51 -5.56 -11.43
CA TYR A 88 -9.86 -5.30 -10.91
C TYR A 88 -10.06 -3.87 -10.40
N GLY A 89 -9.09 -2.97 -10.70
CA GLY A 89 -9.12 -1.56 -10.33
C GLY A 89 -8.51 -1.26 -8.95
N ASN A 90 -8.23 0.02 -8.73
CA ASN A 90 -7.50 0.51 -7.55
C ASN A 90 -8.13 0.11 -6.21
N LEU A 91 -9.46 0.04 -6.14
CA LEU A 91 -10.14 -0.29 -4.89
C LEU A 91 -9.85 -1.74 -4.46
N TRP A 92 -9.71 -2.66 -5.41
CA TRP A 92 -9.32 -4.04 -5.13
C TRP A 92 -7.88 -4.09 -4.60
N THR A 93 -6.95 -3.37 -5.25
CA THR A 93 -5.55 -3.23 -4.81
C THR A 93 -5.45 -2.63 -3.41
N TYR A 94 -6.27 -1.63 -3.09
CA TYR A 94 -6.30 -1.06 -1.74
C TYR A 94 -6.72 -2.08 -0.68
N ASN A 95 -7.73 -2.92 -0.97
CA ASN A 95 -8.13 -3.98 -0.03
C ASN A 95 -7.01 -5.01 0.17
N LEU A 96 -6.25 -5.35 -0.88
CA LEU A 96 -5.07 -6.20 -0.78
C LEU A 96 -4.01 -5.59 0.16
N ASN A 97 -3.80 -4.28 0.08
CA ASN A 97 -2.75 -3.57 0.83
C ASN A 97 -3.20 -3.07 2.22
N TYR A 98 -4.49 -3.17 2.58
CA TYR A 98 -4.96 -2.83 3.92
C TYR A 98 -4.73 -3.94 4.95
N PHE A 99 -4.43 -5.15 4.50
CA PHE A 99 -4.18 -6.30 5.36
C PHE A 99 -5.33 -6.68 6.31
N ASP A 100 -6.56 -6.25 6.04
CA ASP A 100 -7.72 -6.59 6.86
C ASP A 100 -7.98 -8.09 6.89
N PHE A 101 -7.60 -8.82 5.85
CA PHE A 101 -7.68 -10.28 5.78
C PHE A 101 -6.82 -10.99 6.82
N LEU A 102 -5.79 -10.35 7.38
CA LEU A 102 -5.00 -10.92 8.47
C LEU A 102 -5.79 -11.09 9.77
N ASN A 103 -6.95 -10.45 9.89
CA ASN A 103 -7.83 -10.56 11.05
C ASN A 103 -8.82 -11.73 10.94
N GLN A 104 -8.83 -12.51 9.84
CA GLN A 104 -9.70 -13.67 9.70
C GLN A 104 -9.20 -14.84 10.57
N GLU A 105 -10.14 -15.68 11.04
CA GLU A 105 -9.85 -16.74 12.02
C GLU A 105 -8.94 -17.87 11.49
N ASN A 106 -8.95 -18.10 10.19
CA ASN A 106 -8.23 -19.21 9.54
C ASN A 106 -6.79 -18.86 9.13
N ILE A 107 -6.29 -17.67 9.46
CA ILE A 107 -4.88 -17.30 9.22
C ILE A 107 -4.07 -17.54 10.50
N SER A 108 -2.97 -18.30 10.36
CA SER A 108 -2.00 -18.43 11.44
C SER A 108 -1.16 -17.16 11.58
N LYS A 109 -0.61 -16.94 12.77
CA LYS A 109 0.32 -15.83 13.01
C LYS A 109 1.56 -15.93 12.10
N GLU A 110 2.03 -17.13 11.87
CA GLU A 110 3.19 -17.43 11.03
C GLU A 110 2.90 -17.06 9.57
N THR A 111 1.76 -17.48 9.02
CA THR A 111 1.31 -17.09 7.67
C THR A 111 1.18 -15.57 7.56
N GLY A 112 0.57 -14.92 8.54
CA GLY A 112 0.45 -13.45 8.55
C GLY A 112 1.80 -12.73 8.53
N LEU A 113 2.78 -13.21 9.29
CA LEU A 113 4.13 -12.64 9.29
C LEU A 113 4.84 -12.85 7.95
N LEU A 114 4.67 -14.01 7.30
CA LEU A 114 5.24 -14.27 5.98
C LEU A 114 4.66 -13.33 4.93
N LEU A 115 3.34 -13.10 4.92
CA LEU A 115 2.68 -12.19 3.99
C LEU A 115 3.14 -10.73 4.18
N ILE A 116 3.30 -10.28 5.42
CA ILE A 116 3.83 -8.94 5.72
C ILE A 116 5.29 -8.83 5.26
N GLN A 117 6.10 -9.85 5.49
CA GLN A 117 7.50 -9.85 5.07
C GLN A 117 7.61 -9.83 3.54
N ASP A 118 6.80 -10.64 2.85
CA ASP A 118 6.75 -10.67 1.39
C ASP A 118 6.35 -9.31 0.82
N PHE A 119 5.34 -8.65 1.40
CA PHE A 119 4.97 -7.28 1.03
C PHE A 119 6.14 -6.29 1.17
N ILE A 120 6.85 -6.33 2.32
CA ILE A 120 7.98 -5.41 2.57
C ILE A 120 9.11 -5.64 1.57
N ASP A 121 9.35 -6.89 1.18
CA ASP A 121 10.46 -7.27 0.30
C ASP A 121 10.12 -7.02 -1.18
N ASN A 122 8.86 -7.15 -1.57
CA ASN A 122 8.40 -7.11 -2.96
C ASN A 122 7.62 -5.84 -3.31
N ASP A 123 7.30 -4.96 -2.34
CA ASP A 123 6.61 -3.72 -2.65
C ASP A 123 7.49 -2.77 -3.46
N VAL A 124 7.13 -2.63 -4.73
CA VAL A 124 7.82 -1.78 -5.71
C VAL A 124 7.77 -0.30 -5.32
N PHE A 125 6.68 0.15 -4.67
CA PHE A 125 6.54 1.56 -4.25
C PHE A 125 7.55 1.93 -3.16
N LEU A 126 7.82 1.01 -2.24
CA LEU A 126 8.85 1.21 -1.22
C LEU A 126 10.26 1.19 -1.82
N LYS A 127 10.50 0.41 -2.88
CA LYS A 127 11.80 0.32 -3.56
C LYS A 127 12.08 1.57 -4.40
N ASP A 128 11.12 2.03 -5.17
CA ASP A 128 11.29 3.15 -6.11
C ASP A 128 11.02 4.52 -5.51
N GLY A 129 10.55 4.59 -4.29
CA GLY A 129 10.19 5.84 -3.61
C GLY A 129 9.07 6.61 -4.32
N LYS A 130 8.26 5.96 -5.12
CA LYS A 130 7.04 6.52 -5.69
C LYS A 130 5.94 6.41 -4.64
N GLU A 131 5.35 7.55 -4.28
CA GLU A 131 4.13 7.55 -3.48
C GLU A 131 2.95 7.18 -4.39
N PRO A 132 1.94 6.49 -3.83
CA PRO A 132 0.71 6.17 -4.56
C PRO A 132 -0.05 7.42 -5.01
#